data_90eaec9bb45ce5553cdaeb907753d2e5
#
_entry.id   90eaec9bb45ce5553cdaeb907753d2e5
#
_cell.length_a   1.000
_cell.length_b   1.000
_cell.length_c   1.000
_cell.angle_alpha   90.00
_cell.angle_beta   90.00
_cell.angle_gamma   90.00
#
_symmetry.space_group_name_H-M   'P 1'
#
loop_
_entity.id
_entity.type
_entity.pdbx_description
1 polymer ?
#
loop_
_entity_poly.entity_id
_entity_poly.type
_entity_poly.pdbx_seq_one_letter_code
_entity_poly.pdbx_strand_id
1 'polypeptide(L)'
;FSFHHRTDWVNNTLSYGSGYASAFIEWASNVADTKFRFSEQAVRLLIDYYLDGICKQMVYGRISDPGILNRDITRPGEERVWSSSDPEKLRNLTDYRQAELDNIICLRKGDSSCRPGSFAKFFWRTDHFVFQRPDFYTSVRMYSTRNANMEEPYNGEGLMNHFRGDGTNYLSVRGDEYKRLTPVYDWMKIPGATIVQLDKMPGENEIQKWGLTDYVGAVTDGTYGAVGLDFKSPHTGL
;
A
#
# COMPACT_ATOMS: atom_id res chain seq x y z
N PHE A 1 5.96 -7.85 -7.27
CA PHE A 1 4.96 -8.36 -6.32
C PHE A 1 4.01 -7.29 -5.77
N SER A 2 4.25 -6.00 -6.02
CA SER A 2 3.30 -4.93 -5.69
C SER A 2 2.11 -4.84 -6.66
N PHE A 3 2.09 -5.65 -7.67
CA PHE A 3 1.16 -5.58 -8.79
C PHE A 3 0.46 -6.93 -8.96
N HIS A 4 -0.85 -6.93 -8.90
CA HIS A 4 -1.65 -8.12 -9.16
C HIS A 4 -2.08 -8.16 -10.63
N HIS A 5 -1.69 -9.19 -11.33
CA HIS A 5 -1.82 -9.28 -12.80
C HIS A 5 -3.10 -9.99 -13.28
N ARG A 6 -3.94 -10.45 -12.37
CA ARG A 6 -5.09 -11.29 -12.73
C ARG A 6 -6.05 -10.56 -13.67
N THR A 7 -6.88 -9.72 -13.13
CA THR A 7 -7.85 -8.92 -13.89
C THR A 7 -7.76 -7.45 -13.51
N ASP A 8 -7.12 -7.15 -12.39
CA ASP A 8 -7.33 -5.92 -11.68
C ASP A 8 -6.23 -4.88 -11.95
N TRP A 9 -5.02 -5.34 -12.28
CA TRP A 9 -3.88 -4.48 -12.59
C TRP A 9 -3.71 -3.34 -11.58
N VAL A 10 -3.85 -3.68 -10.30
CA VAL A 10 -3.82 -2.73 -9.19
C VAL A 10 -2.78 -3.10 -8.14
N ASN A 11 -2.54 -2.19 -7.22
CA ASN A 11 -1.64 -2.42 -6.09
C ASN A 11 -2.31 -3.34 -5.05
N ASN A 12 -1.88 -4.58 -4.97
CA ASN A 12 -2.33 -5.57 -3.99
C ASN A 12 -1.22 -6.00 -3.02
N THR A 13 -0.26 -5.11 -2.76
CA THR A 13 0.88 -5.40 -1.90
C THR A 13 0.49 -5.81 -0.48
N LEU A 14 -0.46 -5.10 0.14
CA LEU A 14 -0.89 -5.37 1.52
C LEU A 14 -2.01 -6.43 1.61
N SER A 15 -2.51 -6.93 0.49
CA SER A 15 -3.47 -8.04 0.42
C SER A 15 -2.75 -9.32 -0.02
N TYR A 16 -2.83 -9.69 -1.30
CA TYR A 16 -2.19 -10.90 -1.84
C TYR A 16 -0.67 -10.89 -1.69
N GLY A 17 -0.02 -9.73 -1.84
CA GLY A 17 1.42 -9.60 -1.71
C GLY A 17 1.93 -9.92 -0.30
N SER A 18 1.27 -9.42 0.71
CA SER A 18 1.60 -9.70 2.11
C SER A 18 1.30 -11.16 2.48
N GLY A 19 0.18 -11.72 2.01
CA GLY A 19 -0.16 -13.12 2.23
C GLY A 19 0.91 -14.06 1.63
N TYR A 20 1.39 -13.76 0.42
CA TYR A 20 2.51 -14.49 -0.18
C TYR A 20 3.79 -14.36 0.65
N ALA A 21 4.14 -13.14 1.09
CA ALA A 21 5.33 -12.91 1.89
C ALA A 21 5.26 -13.65 3.22
N SER A 22 4.14 -13.58 3.95
CA SER A 22 3.97 -14.27 5.23
C SER A 22 4.08 -15.80 5.09
N ALA A 23 3.49 -16.38 4.04
CA ALA A 23 3.63 -17.82 3.76
C ALA A 23 5.10 -18.19 3.46
N PHE A 24 5.82 -17.38 2.68
CA PHE A 24 7.23 -17.63 2.40
C PHE A 24 8.08 -17.47 3.66
N ILE A 25 7.83 -16.47 4.50
CA ILE A 25 8.52 -16.25 5.79
C ILE A 25 8.33 -17.47 6.70
N GLU A 26 7.09 -17.97 6.80
CA GLU A 26 6.77 -19.15 7.60
C GLU A 26 7.60 -20.37 7.15
N TRP A 27 7.57 -20.69 5.85
CA TRP A 27 8.34 -21.80 5.31
C TRP A 27 9.85 -21.59 5.45
N ALA A 28 10.36 -20.38 5.18
CA ALA A 28 11.78 -20.10 5.35
C ALA A 28 12.25 -20.34 6.79
N SER A 29 11.43 -19.97 7.78
CA SER A 29 11.71 -20.21 9.19
C SER A 29 11.66 -21.69 9.54
N ASN A 30 10.66 -22.42 9.04
CA ASN A 30 10.48 -23.84 9.35
C ASN A 30 11.60 -24.74 8.79
N VAL A 31 12.22 -24.34 7.69
CA VAL A 31 13.29 -25.15 7.05
C VAL A 31 14.70 -24.60 7.26
N ALA A 32 14.87 -23.52 8.05
CA ALA A 32 16.12 -22.77 8.19
C ALA A 32 17.33 -23.67 8.55
N ASP A 33 17.15 -24.58 9.51
CA ASP A 33 18.20 -25.46 10.03
C ASP A 33 18.25 -26.82 9.34
N THR A 34 17.64 -26.92 8.14
CA THR A 34 17.59 -28.19 7.39
C THR A 34 18.32 -28.08 6.05
N LYS A 35 18.54 -29.23 5.40
CA LYS A 35 19.04 -29.23 4.02
C LYS A 35 18.13 -28.59 2.97
N PHE A 36 16.90 -28.28 3.35
CA PHE A 36 15.90 -27.64 2.49
C PHE A 36 15.84 -26.12 2.67
N ARG A 37 16.73 -25.55 3.47
CA ARG A 37 16.79 -24.10 3.69
C ARG A 37 16.82 -23.34 2.36
N PHE A 38 16.15 -22.22 2.32
CA PHE A 38 16.21 -21.31 1.17
C PHE A 38 17.62 -20.70 1.04
N SER A 39 18.01 -20.36 -0.19
CA SER A 39 19.27 -19.67 -0.43
C SER A 39 19.28 -18.30 0.22
N GLU A 40 20.46 -17.84 0.62
CA GLU A 40 20.66 -16.47 1.15
C GLU A 40 20.10 -15.40 0.19
N GLN A 41 20.29 -15.59 -1.12
CA GLN A 41 19.75 -14.67 -2.13
C GLN A 41 18.22 -14.61 -2.10
N ALA A 42 17.55 -15.74 -1.95
CA ALA A 42 16.08 -15.78 -1.87
C ALA A 42 15.56 -15.10 -0.59
N VAL A 43 16.25 -15.30 0.54
CA VAL A 43 15.91 -14.63 1.81
C VAL A 43 16.12 -13.12 1.70
N ARG A 44 17.23 -12.66 1.13
CA ARG A 44 17.48 -11.22 0.91
C ARG A 44 16.42 -10.58 0.01
N LEU A 45 16.06 -11.24 -1.08
CA LEU A 45 14.99 -10.73 -1.97
C LEU A 45 13.66 -10.61 -1.23
N LEU A 46 13.35 -11.57 -0.35
CA LEU A 46 12.13 -11.51 0.48
C LEU A 46 12.19 -10.35 1.47
N ILE A 47 13.35 -10.12 2.11
CA ILE A 47 13.55 -8.98 3.04
C ILE A 47 13.42 -7.65 2.30
N ASP A 48 14.02 -7.52 1.12
CA ASP A 48 13.87 -6.31 0.29
C ASP A 48 12.41 -6.07 -0.08
N TYR A 49 11.68 -7.11 -0.48
CA TYR A 49 10.26 -6.99 -0.75
C TYR A 49 9.47 -6.61 0.50
N TYR A 50 9.80 -7.19 1.65
CA TYR A 50 9.11 -6.90 2.91
C TYR A 50 9.34 -5.46 3.37
N LEU A 51 10.60 -5.03 3.42
CA LEU A 51 10.95 -3.69 3.91
C LEU A 51 10.61 -2.60 2.89
N ASP A 52 10.98 -2.78 1.62
CA ASP A 52 10.83 -1.74 0.60
C ASP A 52 9.50 -1.79 -0.18
N GLY A 53 8.85 -2.92 -0.15
CA GLY A 53 7.52 -3.11 -0.74
C GLY A 53 6.41 -2.94 0.30
N ILE A 54 6.33 -3.86 1.25
CA ILE A 54 5.23 -3.91 2.24
C ILE A 54 5.35 -2.77 3.25
N CYS A 55 6.46 -2.68 4.00
CA CYS A 55 6.57 -1.72 5.10
C CYS A 55 6.54 -0.26 4.64
N LYS A 56 7.07 0.07 3.44
CA LYS A 56 7.00 1.44 2.91
C LYS A 56 5.63 1.86 2.40
N GLN A 57 4.70 0.94 2.25
CA GLN A 57 3.29 1.22 1.93
C GLN A 57 2.40 1.12 3.19
N MET A 58 3.00 1.34 4.33
CA MET A 58 2.31 1.38 5.63
C MET A 58 2.72 2.65 6.36
N VAL A 59 1.78 3.28 7.03
CA VAL A 59 2.04 4.40 7.94
C VAL A 59 3.03 3.93 9.00
N TYR A 60 4.23 4.46 8.97
CA TYR A 60 5.34 4.11 9.87
C TYR A 60 5.73 2.62 9.89
N GLY A 61 5.42 1.88 8.83
CA GLY A 61 5.60 0.42 8.79
C GLY A 61 4.68 -0.36 9.73
N ARG A 62 3.62 0.27 10.26
CA ARG A 62 2.74 -0.25 11.31
C ARG A 62 1.31 -0.51 10.88
N ILE A 63 0.70 0.44 10.20
CA ILE A 63 -0.73 0.44 9.86
C ILE A 63 -0.86 0.57 8.35
N SER A 64 -1.77 -0.18 7.74
CA SER A 64 -2.02 -0.13 6.31
C SER A 64 -2.31 1.29 5.83
N ASP A 65 -1.64 1.71 4.74
CA ASP A 65 -1.99 2.95 4.06
C ASP A 65 -3.37 2.81 3.41
N PRO A 66 -4.36 3.65 3.75
CA PRO A 66 -5.67 3.60 3.09
C PRO A 66 -5.57 3.74 1.57
N GLY A 67 -4.54 4.45 1.08
CA GLY A 67 -4.31 4.68 -0.34
C GLY A 67 -4.13 3.41 -1.16
N ILE A 68 -3.61 2.33 -0.58
CA ILE A 68 -3.38 1.07 -1.29
C ILE A 68 -4.37 -0.03 -0.95
N LEU A 69 -5.23 0.18 0.03
CA LEU A 69 -6.33 -0.75 0.28
C LEU A 69 -7.32 -0.66 -0.89
N ASN A 70 -7.62 -1.78 -1.50
CA ASN A 70 -8.62 -1.88 -2.55
C ASN A 70 -10.01 -2.11 -1.92
N ARG A 71 -10.71 -3.16 -2.28
CA ARG A 71 -11.96 -3.56 -1.61
C ARG A 71 -11.76 -3.82 -0.11
N ASP A 72 -10.55 -4.21 0.29
CA ASP A 72 -10.18 -4.47 1.69
C ASP A 72 -10.40 -3.27 2.62
N ILE A 73 -10.49 -2.05 2.11
CA ILE A 73 -10.74 -0.86 2.93
C ILE A 73 -12.04 -0.96 3.73
N THR A 74 -12.98 -1.78 3.29
CA THR A 74 -14.26 -1.99 3.98
C THR A 74 -14.20 -3.08 5.05
N ARG A 75 -13.07 -3.79 5.18
CA ARG A 75 -12.90 -4.88 6.15
C ARG A 75 -12.59 -4.33 7.53
N PRO A 76 -13.26 -4.84 8.59
CA PRO A 76 -12.90 -4.46 9.95
C PRO A 76 -11.47 -4.88 10.29
N GLY A 77 -10.70 -3.94 10.79
CA GLY A 77 -9.36 -4.21 11.32
C GLY A 77 -8.20 -3.91 10.38
N GLU A 78 -8.43 -3.43 9.20
CA GLU A 78 -7.34 -2.96 8.32
C GLU A 78 -6.58 -1.76 8.92
N GLU A 79 -7.21 -1.04 9.82
CA GLU A 79 -6.63 0.06 10.58
C GLU A 79 -5.85 -0.36 11.84
N ARG A 80 -5.63 -1.67 12.05
CA ARG A 80 -4.86 -2.18 13.20
C ARG A 80 -3.37 -2.12 12.94
N VAL A 81 -2.61 -2.05 14.03
CA VAL A 81 -1.16 -2.26 13.97
C VAL A 81 -0.87 -3.70 13.59
N TRP A 82 -0.05 -3.90 12.58
CA TRP A 82 0.36 -5.23 12.13
C TRP A 82 1.26 -5.93 13.17
N SER A 83 1.19 -7.26 13.20
CA SER A 83 2.03 -8.07 14.08
C SER A 83 3.54 -7.88 13.79
N SER A 84 4.35 -7.97 14.83
CA SER A 84 5.81 -8.02 14.72
C SER A 84 6.36 -9.43 14.38
N SER A 85 5.50 -10.44 14.28
CA SER A 85 5.92 -11.84 14.07
C SER A 85 6.74 -12.05 12.78
N ASP A 86 6.26 -11.49 11.65
CA ASP A 86 6.96 -11.67 10.37
C ASP A 86 8.37 -11.04 10.36
N PRO A 87 8.56 -9.75 10.75
CA PRO A 87 9.91 -9.20 10.81
C PRO A 87 10.78 -9.87 11.88
N GLU A 88 10.23 -10.38 12.97
CA GLU A 88 11.00 -11.19 13.96
C GLU A 88 11.52 -12.49 13.33
N LYS A 89 10.70 -13.20 12.57
CA LYS A 89 11.13 -14.40 11.84
C LYS A 89 12.23 -14.07 10.81
N LEU A 90 12.03 -13.01 10.00
CA LEU A 90 13.02 -12.58 9.02
C LEU A 90 14.36 -12.21 9.66
N ARG A 91 14.33 -11.52 10.79
CA ARG A 91 15.52 -11.14 11.55
C ARG A 91 16.36 -12.34 11.99
N ASN A 92 15.72 -13.49 12.25
CA ASN A 92 16.40 -14.70 12.69
C ASN A 92 16.98 -15.53 11.53
N LEU A 93 16.67 -15.21 10.29
CA LEU A 93 17.12 -15.96 9.12
C LEU A 93 18.49 -15.53 8.59
N THR A 94 18.87 -14.28 8.80
CA THR A 94 20.10 -13.69 8.23
C THR A 94 20.46 -12.37 8.92
N ASP A 95 21.73 -11.96 8.77
CA ASP A 95 22.21 -10.65 9.26
C ASP A 95 21.86 -9.49 8.30
N TYR A 96 21.22 -9.78 7.15
CA TYR A 96 20.91 -8.79 6.16
C TYR A 96 19.83 -7.83 6.64
N ARG A 97 20.12 -6.52 6.61
CA ARG A 97 19.20 -5.41 6.99
C ARG A 97 18.56 -5.56 8.38
N GLN A 98 19.28 -6.21 9.33
CA GLN A 98 18.76 -6.45 10.69
C GLN A 98 18.33 -5.16 11.40
N ALA A 99 19.10 -4.08 11.29
CA ALA A 99 18.75 -2.82 11.95
C ALA A 99 17.40 -2.23 11.48
N GLU A 100 17.06 -2.42 10.21
CA GLU A 100 15.77 -1.99 9.68
C GLU A 100 14.63 -2.89 10.16
N LEU A 101 14.86 -4.21 10.21
CA LEU A 101 13.90 -5.16 10.77
C LEU A 101 13.66 -4.89 12.26
N ASP A 102 14.72 -4.66 13.04
CA ASP A 102 14.64 -4.32 14.46
C ASP A 102 13.85 -3.02 14.69
N ASN A 103 14.03 -2.00 13.82
CA ASN A 103 13.25 -0.78 13.89
C ASN A 103 11.75 -1.02 13.60
N ILE A 104 11.41 -1.83 12.59
CA ILE A 104 10.02 -2.20 12.30
C ILE A 104 9.38 -2.98 13.46
N ILE A 105 10.11 -3.93 14.05
CA ILE A 105 9.67 -4.69 15.23
C ILE A 105 9.37 -3.73 16.39
N CYS A 106 10.28 -2.85 16.67
CA CYS A 106 10.18 -1.86 17.75
C CYS A 106 8.98 -0.93 17.56
N LEU A 107 8.82 -0.37 16.35
CA LEU A 107 7.69 0.49 16.00
C LEU A 107 6.34 -0.27 16.14
N ARG A 108 6.26 -1.52 15.71
CA ARG A 108 5.03 -2.33 15.83
C ARG A 108 4.71 -2.71 17.27
N LYS A 109 5.70 -2.87 18.12
CA LYS A 109 5.53 -3.08 19.56
C LYS A 109 5.12 -1.81 20.31
N GLY A 110 5.16 -0.65 19.66
CA GLY A 110 4.78 0.62 20.25
C GLY A 110 5.83 1.20 21.19
N ASP A 111 7.09 0.79 21.05
CA ASP A 111 8.19 1.31 21.82
C ASP A 111 8.50 2.76 21.41
N SER A 112 8.38 3.69 22.32
CA SER A 112 8.57 5.13 22.09
C SER A 112 10.04 5.53 21.85
N SER A 113 11.00 4.65 22.09
CA SER A 113 12.42 4.89 21.79
C SER A 113 12.72 4.84 20.30
N CYS A 114 11.88 4.16 19.50
CA CYS A 114 12.06 4.01 18.06
C CYS A 114 11.36 5.13 17.29
N ARG A 115 11.96 5.50 16.17
CA ARG A 115 11.45 6.56 15.29
C ARG A 115 11.26 6.02 13.86
N PRO A 116 10.18 6.44 13.18
CA PRO A 116 10.02 6.18 11.76
C PRO A 116 11.14 6.85 10.95
N GLY A 117 11.64 6.15 9.93
CA GLY A 117 12.61 6.71 9.00
C GLY A 117 11.98 7.72 8.02
N SER A 118 12.84 8.51 7.37
CA SER A 118 12.42 9.43 6.29
C SER A 118 12.66 8.79 4.94
N PHE A 119 11.66 8.84 4.06
CA PHE A 119 11.83 8.41 2.67
C PHE A 119 10.78 9.05 1.74
N ALA A 120 11.09 9.05 0.45
CA ALA A 120 10.14 9.25 -0.64
C ALA A 120 10.27 8.09 -1.62
N LYS A 121 9.19 7.47 -2.02
CA LYS A 121 9.20 6.33 -2.94
C LYS A 121 8.04 6.33 -3.91
N PHE A 122 8.35 6.11 -5.18
CA PHE A 122 7.36 5.91 -6.23
C PHE A 122 7.30 4.45 -6.64
N PHE A 123 6.13 3.85 -6.49
CA PHE A 123 5.81 2.51 -6.96
C PHE A 123 5.27 2.61 -8.39
N TRP A 124 6.16 2.75 -9.35
CA TRP A 124 5.87 3.11 -10.73
C TRP A 124 4.95 2.13 -11.49
N ARG A 125 4.91 0.87 -11.07
CA ARG A 125 4.00 -0.12 -11.69
C ARG A 125 2.55 0.05 -11.27
N THR A 126 2.32 0.70 -10.16
CA THR A 126 1.00 0.87 -9.55
C THR A 126 0.65 2.34 -9.36
N ASP A 127 1.46 3.23 -9.93
CA ASP A 127 1.29 4.67 -9.90
C ASP A 127 0.98 5.22 -8.49
N HIS A 128 1.68 4.65 -7.49
CA HIS A 128 1.50 5.01 -6.09
C HIS A 128 2.75 5.69 -5.54
N PHE A 129 2.59 6.88 -4.98
CA PHE A 129 3.68 7.62 -4.35
C PHE A 129 3.48 7.69 -2.84
N VAL A 130 4.56 7.46 -2.11
CA VAL A 130 4.59 7.57 -0.64
C VAL A 130 5.72 8.48 -0.19
N PHE A 131 5.44 9.25 0.86
CA PHE A 131 6.39 10.17 1.46
C PHE A 131 6.24 10.12 2.98
N GLN A 132 7.32 9.81 3.67
CA GLN A 132 7.33 9.69 5.12
C GLN A 132 8.41 10.56 5.76
N ARG A 133 8.05 11.12 6.89
CA ARG A 133 8.93 11.77 7.85
C ARG A 133 8.66 11.18 9.25
N PRO A 134 9.51 11.42 10.26
CA PRO A 134 9.24 10.92 11.60
C PRO A 134 7.90 11.36 12.17
N ASP A 135 7.39 12.52 11.72
CA ASP A 135 6.20 13.17 12.28
C ASP A 135 4.95 13.04 11.39
N PHE A 136 5.10 12.57 10.16
CA PHE A 136 3.95 12.33 9.26
C PHE A 136 4.27 11.35 8.13
N TYR A 137 3.23 10.74 7.62
CA TYR A 137 3.20 9.92 6.42
C TYR A 137 2.15 10.46 5.47
N THR A 138 2.44 10.51 4.19
CA THR A 138 1.44 10.83 3.17
C THR A 138 1.63 9.94 1.95
N SER A 139 0.53 9.65 1.29
CA SER A 139 0.51 8.91 0.04
C SER A 139 -0.39 9.56 -1.00
N VAL A 140 -0.08 9.32 -2.27
CA VAL A 140 -0.93 9.72 -3.40
C VAL A 140 -1.19 8.49 -4.25
N ARG A 141 -2.47 8.13 -4.38
CA ARG A 141 -2.90 7.07 -5.27
C ARG A 141 -3.31 7.64 -6.61
N MET A 142 -2.70 7.13 -7.67
CA MET A 142 -2.93 7.53 -9.06
C MET A 142 -3.10 6.29 -9.93
N TYR A 143 -3.41 6.50 -11.19
CA TYR A 143 -3.42 5.46 -12.22
C TYR A 143 -3.26 6.09 -13.61
N SER A 144 -2.90 5.27 -14.56
CA SER A 144 -2.62 5.67 -15.94
C SER A 144 -3.09 4.58 -16.92
N THR A 145 -2.76 4.71 -18.20
CA THR A 145 -3.01 3.65 -19.19
C THR A 145 -2.30 2.33 -18.85
N ARG A 146 -1.37 2.30 -17.88
CA ARG A 146 -0.62 1.10 -17.45
C ARG A 146 -1.37 0.25 -16.43
N ASN A 147 -2.36 0.79 -15.74
CA ASN A 147 -3.04 0.12 -14.64
C ASN A 147 -4.48 0.60 -14.46
N ALA A 148 -5.23 -0.08 -13.60
CA ALA A 148 -6.59 0.32 -13.26
C ALA A 148 -6.62 1.20 -12.00
N ASN A 149 -7.66 2.04 -11.92
CA ASN A 149 -7.91 2.91 -10.76
C ASN A 149 -8.12 2.11 -9.48
N MET A 150 -8.82 0.97 -9.59
CA MET A 150 -9.28 0.19 -8.46
C MET A 150 -9.50 -1.27 -8.86
N GLU A 151 -9.43 -2.17 -7.87
CA GLU A 151 -9.86 -3.55 -7.99
C GLU A 151 -11.37 -3.64 -8.23
N GLU A 152 -11.80 -4.61 -9.05
CA GLU A 152 -13.21 -4.95 -9.15
C GLU A 152 -13.79 -5.31 -7.78
N PRO A 153 -15.06 -5.00 -7.52
CA PRO A 153 -15.72 -5.40 -6.29
C PRO A 153 -15.98 -6.91 -6.29
N TYR A 154 -15.50 -7.58 -5.26
CA TYR A 154 -15.76 -9.00 -5.00
C TYR A 154 -16.31 -9.18 -3.59
N ASN A 155 -17.08 -10.22 -3.36
CA ASN A 155 -17.62 -10.57 -2.04
C ASN A 155 -18.50 -9.48 -1.41
N GLY A 156 -19.07 -8.58 -2.20
CA GLY A 156 -19.83 -7.44 -1.68
C GLY A 156 -18.95 -6.35 -1.04
N GLU A 157 -17.66 -6.34 -1.32
CA GLU A 157 -16.69 -5.39 -0.78
C GLU A 157 -16.28 -4.36 -1.84
N GLY A 158 -16.02 -3.14 -1.40
CA GLY A 158 -15.49 -2.08 -2.29
C GLY A 158 -16.51 -1.45 -3.24
N LEU A 159 -17.80 -1.57 -2.96
CA LEU A 159 -18.90 -1.18 -3.86
C LEU A 159 -18.98 0.33 -4.17
N MET A 160 -18.22 1.17 -3.47
CA MET A 160 -18.22 2.63 -3.62
C MET A 160 -16.85 3.19 -4.05
N ASN A 161 -15.93 2.34 -4.47
CA ASN A 161 -14.52 2.69 -4.67
C ASN A 161 -14.21 3.46 -5.98
N HIS A 162 -15.18 3.93 -6.73
CA HIS A 162 -15.04 4.48 -8.09
C HIS A 162 -13.91 5.51 -8.25
N PHE A 163 -13.78 6.44 -7.30
CA PHE A 163 -12.94 7.64 -7.44
C PHE A 163 -11.66 7.61 -6.59
N ARG A 164 -11.41 6.50 -5.87
CA ARG A 164 -10.26 6.43 -4.95
C ARG A 164 -8.89 6.39 -5.64
N GLY A 165 -8.84 6.17 -6.94
CA GLY A 165 -7.61 6.25 -7.74
C GLY A 165 -7.29 7.65 -8.27
N ASP A 166 -8.21 8.59 -8.20
CA ASP A 166 -8.22 9.86 -8.94
C ASP A 166 -7.29 10.94 -8.34
N GLY A 167 -6.09 10.56 -7.90
CA GLY A 167 -5.15 11.45 -7.22
C GLY A 167 -5.38 11.54 -5.71
N THR A 168 -6.08 10.57 -5.14
CA THR A 168 -6.41 10.57 -3.70
C THR A 168 -5.16 10.67 -2.84
N ASN A 169 -5.17 11.64 -1.91
CA ASN A 169 -4.09 11.89 -0.97
C ASN A 169 -4.54 11.55 0.45
N TYR A 170 -3.79 10.68 1.11
CA TYR A 170 -3.95 10.38 2.52
C TYR A 170 -2.80 10.97 3.32
N LEU A 171 -3.12 11.58 4.45
CA LEU A 171 -2.15 12.18 5.37
C LEU A 171 -2.37 11.60 6.77
N SER A 172 -1.34 11.04 7.36
CA SER A 172 -1.38 10.45 8.69
C SER A 172 -0.24 10.98 9.57
N VAL A 173 -0.58 11.35 10.79
CA VAL A 173 0.35 11.75 11.85
C VAL A 173 0.50 10.63 12.89
N ARG A 174 -0.59 9.93 13.20
CA ARG A 174 -0.63 8.82 14.14
C ARG A 174 -0.82 7.46 13.47
N GLY A 175 -1.52 7.45 12.31
CA GLY A 175 -1.87 6.24 11.55
C GLY A 175 -3.29 5.72 11.79
N ASP A 176 -4.06 6.33 12.69
CA ASP A 176 -5.44 5.96 13.00
C ASP A 176 -6.47 7.01 12.57
N GLU A 177 -6.07 7.99 11.77
CA GLU A 177 -6.90 9.11 11.33
C GLU A 177 -8.13 8.66 10.51
N TYR A 178 -7.97 7.57 9.78
CA TYR A 178 -9.02 7.04 8.90
C TYR A 178 -9.77 5.85 9.52
N LYS A 179 -9.58 5.61 10.82
CA LYS A 179 -10.23 4.52 11.53
C LYS A 179 -11.75 4.70 11.55
N ARG A 180 -12.47 3.66 11.14
CA ARG A 180 -13.95 3.65 11.08
C ARG A 180 -14.56 4.73 10.19
N LEU A 181 -13.79 5.23 9.23
CA LEU A 181 -14.27 6.25 8.30
C LEU A 181 -15.25 5.67 7.26
N THR A 182 -14.99 4.47 6.77
CA THR A 182 -15.67 3.86 5.61
C THR A 182 -17.19 3.84 5.69
N PRO A 183 -17.84 3.58 6.84
CA PRO A 183 -19.32 3.57 6.93
C PRO A 183 -19.98 4.94 6.77
N VAL A 184 -19.21 6.02 6.96
CA VAL A 184 -19.73 7.41 6.93
C VAL A 184 -19.04 8.28 5.87
N TYR A 185 -18.19 7.65 5.05
CA TYR A 185 -17.37 8.34 4.05
C TYR A 185 -18.24 8.83 2.88
N ASP A 186 -18.09 10.09 2.51
CA ASP A 186 -18.64 10.59 1.25
C ASP A 186 -17.69 10.21 0.10
N TRP A 187 -18.02 9.15 -0.60
CA TRP A 187 -17.19 8.55 -1.64
C TRP A 187 -17.02 9.41 -2.91
N MET A 188 -17.71 10.56 -2.98
CA MET A 188 -17.52 11.58 -4.01
C MET A 188 -16.79 12.83 -3.50
N LYS A 189 -16.36 12.86 -2.21
CA LYS A 189 -15.60 13.96 -1.61
C LYS A 189 -14.30 13.44 -0.99
N ILE A 190 -13.46 12.86 -1.82
CA ILE A 190 -12.22 12.22 -1.40
C ILE A 190 -11.07 13.24 -1.43
N PRO A 191 -10.25 13.35 -0.37
CA PRO A 191 -9.13 14.28 -0.34
C PRO A 191 -8.15 14.07 -1.51
N GLY A 192 -7.78 15.16 -2.17
CA GLY A 192 -6.85 15.15 -3.31
C GLY A 192 -7.46 14.83 -4.66
N ALA A 193 -8.63 14.19 -4.71
CA ALA A 193 -9.31 13.88 -5.96
C ALA A 193 -10.21 15.04 -6.42
N THR A 194 -10.22 15.27 -7.74
CA THR A 194 -11.19 16.17 -8.38
C THR A 194 -12.30 15.35 -8.99
N ILE A 195 -13.48 15.36 -8.37
CA ILE A 195 -14.61 14.50 -8.72
C ILE A 195 -15.81 15.34 -9.12
N VAL A 196 -16.40 15.02 -10.27
CA VAL A 196 -17.68 15.57 -10.67
C VAL A 196 -18.75 15.07 -9.70
N GLN A 197 -19.49 15.99 -9.09
CA GLN A 197 -20.56 15.64 -8.17
C GLN A 197 -21.76 15.12 -8.98
N LEU A 198 -22.05 13.85 -8.81
CA LEU A 198 -23.18 13.18 -9.47
C LEU A 198 -24.35 13.06 -8.49
N ASP A 199 -25.57 13.07 -9.01
CA ASP A 199 -26.76 12.82 -8.19
C ASP A 199 -26.79 11.41 -7.61
N LYS A 200 -26.12 10.46 -8.27
CA LYS A 200 -26.03 9.08 -7.86
C LYS A 200 -24.68 8.48 -8.26
N MET A 201 -24.10 7.68 -7.37
CA MET A 201 -22.91 6.89 -7.72
C MET A 201 -23.17 5.98 -8.93
N PRO A 202 -22.19 5.82 -9.83
CA PRO A 202 -22.27 4.83 -10.90
C PRO A 202 -22.47 3.41 -10.33
N GLY A 203 -22.93 2.48 -11.16
CA GLY A 203 -23.10 1.09 -10.74
C GLY A 203 -21.78 0.40 -10.38
N GLU A 204 -21.86 -0.68 -9.63
CA GLU A 204 -20.67 -1.42 -9.19
C GLU A 204 -19.82 -1.99 -10.34
N ASN A 205 -20.40 -2.27 -11.51
CA ASN A 205 -19.70 -2.66 -12.73
C ASN A 205 -18.89 -1.51 -13.36
N GLU A 206 -19.06 -0.29 -12.87
CA GLU A 206 -18.36 0.91 -13.33
C GLU A 206 -17.19 1.30 -12.40
N ILE A 207 -16.86 0.50 -11.40
CA ILE A 207 -15.80 0.81 -10.42
C ILE A 207 -14.43 0.72 -11.05
N GLN A 208 -14.10 -0.40 -11.66
CA GLN A 208 -12.79 -0.60 -12.30
C GLN A 208 -12.74 0.08 -13.65
N LYS A 209 -11.80 1.01 -13.81
CA LYS A 209 -11.51 1.71 -15.06
C LYS A 209 -10.02 1.79 -15.30
N TRP A 210 -9.62 1.69 -16.55
CA TRP A 210 -8.27 2.01 -17.00
C TRP A 210 -8.08 3.51 -17.13
N GLY A 211 -6.87 3.98 -16.84
CA GLY A 211 -6.54 5.38 -17.06
C GLY A 211 -6.62 5.79 -18.54
N LEU A 212 -6.97 7.03 -18.80
CA LEU A 212 -7.09 7.60 -20.14
C LEU A 212 -5.85 8.36 -20.59
N THR A 213 -4.92 8.64 -19.67
CA THR A 213 -3.67 9.34 -19.92
C THR A 213 -2.50 8.46 -19.52
N ASP A 214 -1.35 8.66 -20.14
CA ASP A 214 -0.13 7.88 -19.88
C ASP A 214 0.84 8.59 -18.90
N TYR A 215 0.60 9.87 -18.59
CA TYR A 215 1.47 10.64 -17.71
C TYR A 215 1.06 10.50 -16.25
N VAL A 216 1.70 9.57 -15.57
CA VAL A 216 1.92 9.55 -14.13
C VAL A 216 3.40 9.29 -13.90
N GLY A 217 4.05 10.17 -13.16
CA GLY A 217 5.47 10.06 -12.92
C GLY A 217 5.90 10.74 -11.63
N ALA A 218 7.07 10.36 -11.15
CA ALA A 218 7.70 10.98 -10.00
C ALA A 218 9.19 11.11 -10.20
N VAL A 219 9.78 12.07 -9.51
CA VAL A 219 11.22 12.20 -9.32
C VAL A 219 11.52 12.17 -7.82
N THR A 220 12.54 11.42 -7.43
CA THR A 220 12.93 11.30 -6.03
C THR A 220 14.42 10.99 -5.90
N ASP A 221 15.04 11.53 -4.85
CA ASP A 221 16.40 11.19 -4.40
C ASP A 221 16.37 10.11 -3.27
N GLY A 222 15.20 9.52 -3.02
CA GLY A 222 14.97 8.56 -1.93
C GLY A 222 14.53 9.20 -0.61
N THR A 223 14.77 10.50 -0.43
CA THR A 223 14.38 11.26 0.76
C THR A 223 13.30 12.28 0.44
N TYR A 224 13.48 13.05 -0.63
CA TYR A 224 12.53 14.01 -1.16
C TYR A 224 11.98 13.51 -2.48
N GLY A 225 10.83 14.04 -2.89
CA GLY A 225 10.26 13.70 -4.18
C GLY A 225 9.14 14.63 -4.57
N ALA A 226 8.85 14.62 -5.86
CA ALA A 226 7.69 15.25 -6.45
C ALA A 226 6.99 14.24 -7.35
N VAL A 227 5.68 14.30 -7.43
CA VAL A 227 4.85 13.45 -8.26
C VAL A 227 3.87 14.29 -9.06
N GLY A 228 3.59 13.87 -10.29
CA GLY A 228 2.62 14.51 -11.18
C GLY A 228 1.72 13.50 -11.85
N LEU A 229 0.48 13.92 -12.08
CA LEU A 229 -0.57 13.18 -12.76
C LEU A 229 -1.23 14.10 -13.77
N ASP A 230 -1.24 13.69 -15.05
CA ASP A 230 -2.18 14.24 -16.02
C ASP A 230 -3.44 13.38 -15.97
N PHE A 231 -4.53 13.96 -15.48
CA PHE A 231 -5.74 13.20 -15.15
C PHE A 231 -6.90 13.55 -16.07
N LYS A 232 -7.51 12.52 -16.61
CA LYS A 232 -8.80 12.57 -17.27
C LYS A 232 -9.68 11.47 -16.69
N SER A 233 -10.84 11.85 -16.17
CA SER A 233 -11.73 10.90 -15.51
C SER A 233 -12.34 9.90 -16.51
N PRO A 234 -12.11 8.59 -16.36
CA PRO A 234 -12.76 7.58 -17.19
C PRO A 234 -14.25 7.38 -16.86
N HIS A 235 -14.73 7.93 -15.74
CA HIS A 235 -16.14 7.88 -15.35
C HIS A 235 -16.98 8.97 -16.02
N THR A 236 -16.38 10.13 -16.28
CA THR A 236 -17.11 11.30 -16.80
C THR A 236 -16.57 11.80 -18.14
N GLY A 237 -15.38 11.38 -18.52
CA GLY A 237 -14.71 11.86 -19.74
C GLY A 237 -14.12 13.28 -19.64
N LEU A 238 -14.14 13.90 -18.47
CA LEU A 238 -13.65 15.26 -18.18
C LEU A 238 -12.25 15.23 -17.58
#